data_9ec3ac369132d528002e43d306a8be71
#
_entry.id   9ec3ac369132d528002e43d306a8be71
#
_cell.length_a   1.000
_cell.length_b   1.000
_cell.length_c   1.000
_cell.angle_alpha   90.00
_cell.angle_beta   90.00
_cell.angle_gamma   90.00
#
_symmetry.space_group_name_H-M   'P 1'
#
loop_
_entity.id
_entity.type
_entity.pdbx_description
1 polymer ?
#
loop_
_entity_poly.entity_id
_entity_poly.type
_entity_poly.pdbx_seq_one_letter_code
_entity_poly.pdbx_strand_id
1 'polypeptide(L)' 'MTKRDRFVATYSSIWIFLIVVLTSIVYTNKLIDTGTWVLICDVTFLFITASFILIKPIGDWVDKYIISKF' A
#
# COMPACT_ATOMS: atom_id res chain seq x y z
N MET A 1 9.72 15.04 11.92
CA MET A 1 9.17 13.75 11.49
C MET A 1 10.13 12.61 11.81
N THR A 2 9.62 11.53 12.33
CA THR A 2 10.42 10.32 12.55
C THR A 2 10.63 9.58 11.23
N LYS A 3 11.62 8.67 11.20
CA LYS A 3 11.84 7.83 10.01
C LYS A 3 10.60 7.01 9.66
N ARG A 4 9.88 6.55 10.69
CA ARG A 4 8.66 5.77 10.50
C ARG A 4 7.57 6.59 9.82
N ASP A 5 7.41 7.86 10.18
CA ASP A 5 6.43 8.75 9.56
C ASP A 5 6.74 8.97 8.09
N ARG A 6 8.02 9.15 7.75
CA ARG A 6 8.47 9.26 6.36
C ARG A 6 8.16 8.00 5.57
N PHE A 7 8.40 6.85 6.17
CA PHE A 7 8.11 5.57 5.51
C PHE A 7 6.63 5.44 5.23
N VAL A 8 5.76 5.74 6.21
CA VAL A 8 4.31 5.66 6.04
C VAL A 8 3.84 6.62 4.94
N ALA A 9 4.35 7.85 4.93
CA ALA A 9 3.99 8.84 3.92
C ALA A 9 4.40 8.38 2.51
N THR A 10 5.61 7.88 2.36
CA THR A 10 6.12 7.36 1.07
C THR A 10 5.31 6.16 0.62
N TYR A 11 5.04 5.22 1.52
CA TYR A 11 4.26 4.03 1.24
C TYR A 11 2.85 4.39 0.76
N SER A 12 2.18 5.29 1.46
CA SER A 12 0.84 5.75 1.09
C SER A 12 0.84 6.44 -0.27
N SER A 13 1.83 7.29 -0.54
CA SER A 13 1.94 7.98 -1.83
C SER A 13 2.12 7.00 -2.98
N ILE A 14 2.99 6.00 -2.80
CA ILE A 14 3.20 4.96 -3.82
C ILE A 14 1.91 4.18 -4.07
N TRP A 15 1.19 3.80 -3.01
CA TRP A 15 -0.08 3.09 -3.14
C TRP A 15 -1.11 3.90 -3.91
N ILE A 16 -1.28 5.17 -3.57
CA ILE A 16 -2.24 6.04 -4.25
C ILE A 16 -1.89 6.14 -5.73
N PHE A 17 -0.62 6.34 -6.05
CA PHE A 17 -0.17 6.43 -7.44
C PHE A 17 -0.46 5.14 -8.20
N LEU A 18 -0.11 3.98 -7.63
CA LEU A 18 -0.36 2.69 -8.26
C LEU A 18 -1.84 2.43 -8.46
N ILE A 19 -2.67 2.74 -7.47
CA ILE A 19 -4.12 2.55 -7.57
C ILE A 19 -4.70 3.41 -8.70
N VAL A 20 -4.28 4.66 -8.79
CA VAL A 20 -4.76 5.57 -9.86
C VAL A 20 -4.38 5.04 -11.23
N VAL A 21 -3.12 4.65 -11.43
CA VAL A 21 -2.63 4.14 -12.71
C VAL A 21 -3.35 2.86 -13.10
N LEU A 22 -3.42 1.90 -12.18
CA LEU A 22 -4.04 0.61 -12.46
C LEU A 22 -5.56 0.74 -12.69
N THR A 23 -6.21 1.61 -11.93
CA THR A 23 -7.65 1.87 -12.11
C THR A 23 -7.93 2.47 -13.48
N SER A 24 -7.07 3.36 -13.96
CA SER A 24 -7.18 3.92 -15.30
C SER A 24 -7.08 2.84 -16.38
N ILE A 25 -6.13 1.90 -16.22
CA ILE A 25 -5.97 0.78 -17.16
C ILE A 25 -7.20 -0.13 -17.13
N VAL A 26 -7.67 -0.48 -15.96
CA VAL A 26 -8.85 -1.35 -15.78
C VAL A 26 -10.09 -0.69 -16.40
N TYR A 27 -10.28 0.59 -16.16
CA TYR A 27 -11.43 1.33 -16.72
C TYR A 27 -11.38 1.37 -18.24
N THR A 28 -10.22 1.68 -18.80
CA THR A 28 -10.04 1.81 -20.25
C THR A 28 -10.25 0.48 -20.98
N ASN A 29 -9.73 -0.61 -20.41
CA ASN A 29 -9.78 -1.94 -21.04
C ASN A 29 -11.01 -2.75 -20.63
N LYS A 30 -11.78 -2.27 -19.67
CA LYS A 30 -12.99 -2.94 -19.13
C LYS A 30 -12.69 -4.36 -18.66
N LEU A 31 -11.50 -4.56 -18.04
CA LEU A 31 -11.07 -5.86 -17.58
C LEU A 31 -11.92 -6.38 -16.42
N ILE A 32 -12.34 -5.47 -15.56
CA ILE A 32 -13.14 -5.80 -14.39
C ILE A 32 -14.00 -4.58 -14.04
N ASP A 33 -15.10 -4.80 -13.31
CA ASP A 33 -15.94 -3.71 -12.86
C ASP A 33 -15.13 -2.75 -11.95
N THR A 34 -15.19 -1.45 -12.25
CA THR A 34 -14.40 -0.44 -11.55
C THR A 34 -14.70 -0.42 -10.05
N GLY A 35 -15.96 -0.55 -9.66
CA GLY A 35 -16.34 -0.59 -8.26
C GLY A 35 -15.73 -1.79 -7.53
N THR A 36 -15.77 -2.98 -8.16
CA THR A 36 -15.15 -4.19 -7.62
C THR A 36 -13.64 -4.02 -7.52
N TRP A 37 -13.01 -3.42 -8.52
CA TRP A 37 -11.57 -3.17 -8.51
C TRP A 37 -11.14 -2.28 -7.36
N VAL A 38 -11.87 -1.18 -7.14
CA VAL A 38 -11.58 -0.26 -6.03
C VAL A 38 -11.72 -0.97 -4.68
N LEU A 39 -12.75 -1.80 -4.53
CA LEU A 39 -12.94 -2.60 -3.32
C LEU A 39 -11.78 -3.56 -3.08
N ILE A 40 -11.31 -4.24 -4.12
CA ILE A 40 -10.17 -5.16 -4.03
C ILE A 40 -8.91 -4.39 -3.59
N CYS A 41 -8.66 -3.21 -4.16
CA CYS A 41 -7.51 -2.38 -3.80
C CYS A 41 -7.57 -1.95 -2.34
N ASP A 42 -8.72 -1.51 -1.86
CA ASP A 42 -8.90 -1.09 -0.48
C ASP A 42 -8.66 -2.24 0.50
N VAL A 43 -9.25 -3.40 0.24
CA VAL A 43 -9.09 -4.58 1.11
C VAL A 43 -7.63 -5.02 1.13
N THR A 44 -6.96 -5.05 -0.01
CA THR A 44 -5.54 -5.41 -0.11
C THR A 44 -4.67 -4.44 0.68
N PHE A 45 -4.91 -3.14 0.53
CA PHE A 45 -4.16 -2.11 1.24
C PHE A 45 -4.31 -2.28 2.76
N LEU A 46 -5.56 -2.44 3.23
CA LEU A 46 -5.82 -2.62 4.64
C LEU A 46 -5.18 -3.90 5.19
N PHE A 47 -5.25 -4.98 4.44
CA PHE A 47 -4.68 -6.27 4.84
C PHE A 47 -3.16 -6.18 4.99
N ILE A 48 -2.47 -5.60 4.01
CA ILE A 48 -1.01 -5.45 4.05
C ILE A 48 -0.59 -4.52 5.19
N THR A 49 -1.28 -3.39 5.36
CA THR A 49 -0.99 -2.43 6.42
C THR A 49 -1.20 -3.05 7.79
N ALA A 50 -2.29 -3.79 7.99
CA ALA A 50 -2.56 -4.48 9.24
C ALA A 50 -1.49 -5.53 9.54
N SER A 51 -1.00 -6.23 8.52
CA SER A 51 0.08 -7.21 8.70
C SER A 51 1.35 -6.56 9.23
N PHE A 52 1.72 -5.38 8.73
CA PHE A 52 2.89 -4.66 9.21
C PHE A 52 2.76 -4.20 10.66
N ILE A 53 1.54 -3.90 11.10
CA ILE A 53 1.28 -3.41 12.44
C ILE A 53 1.13 -4.57 13.44
N LEU A 54 0.36 -5.60 13.07
CA LEU A 54 -0.05 -6.68 13.99
C LEU A 54 0.97 -7.81 14.08
N ILE A 55 1.72 -8.07 13.01
CA ILE A 55 2.70 -9.16 12.97
C ILE A 55 4.07 -8.58 13.28
N LYS A 56 4.54 -8.80 14.52
CA LYS A 56 5.83 -8.29 15.01
C LYS A 56 7.02 -8.65 14.12
N PRO A 57 7.21 -9.91 13.71
CA PRO A 57 8.37 -10.25 12.87
C PRO A 57 8.44 -9.44 11.59
N ILE A 58 7.29 -9.19 10.94
CA ILE A 58 7.23 -8.41 9.72
C ILE A 58 7.52 -6.94 10.01
N GLY A 59 6.94 -6.39 11.08
CA GLY A 59 7.18 -5.02 11.50
C GLY A 59 8.66 -4.77 11.84
N ASP A 60 9.27 -5.68 12.59
CA ASP A 60 10.69 -5.60 12.95
C ASP A 60 11.58 -5.68 11.71
N TRP A 61 11.26 -6.55 10.77
CA TRP A 61 11.99 -6.69 9.51
C TRP A 61 11.93 -5.40 8.70
N VAL A 62 10.74 -4.80 8.59
CA VAL A 62 10.54 -3.54 7.88
C VAL A 62 11.33 -2.41 8.56
N ASP A 63 11.27 -2.31 9.90
CA ASP A 63 12.05 -1.33 10.65
C ASP A 63 13.53 -1.46 10.38
N LYS A 64 14.04 -2.69 10.42
CA LYS A 64 15.47 -2.95 10.29
C LYS A 64 15.99 -2.70 8.88
N TYR A 65 15.28 -3.15 7.86
CA TYR A 65 15.80 -3.15 6.49
C TYR A 65 15.29 -2.01 5.62
N ILE A 66 14.13 -1.47 5.94
CA ILE A 66 13.51 -0.44 5.11
C ILE A 66 13.51 0.91 5.81
N ILE A 67 12.94 1.00 6.99
CA ILE A 67 12.80 2.28 7.71
C ILE A 67 14.17 2.85 8.10
N SER A 68 15.12 1.99 8.44
CA SER A 68 16.48 2.44 8.79
C SER A 68 17.18 3.17 7.64
N LYS A 69 16.74 2.96 6.39
CA LYS A 69 17.30 3.63 5.21
C LYS A 69 16.69 5.01 4.94
N PHE A 70 15.59 5.29 5.59
CA PHE A 70 14.97 6.60 5.49
C PHE A 70 15.61 7.57 6.49
#